data_e12c486bb91c53d12339182cca9ec732
#
_entry.id   e12c486bb91c53d12339182cca9ec732
#
_cell.length_a   1.000
_cell.length_b   1.000
_cell.length_c   1.000
_cell.angle_alpha   90.00
_cell.angle_beta   90.00
_cell.angle_gamma   90.00
#
_symmetry.space_group_name_H-M   'P 1'
#
loop_
_entity.id
_entity.type
_entity.pdbx_description
1 polymer ?
#
loop_
_entity_poly.entity_id
_entity_poly.type
_entity_poly.pdbx_seq_one_letter_code
_entity_poly.pdbx_strand_id
1 'polypeptide(L)'
;MYLHLTSGNFSMSTADVFKTLLGLEQNENFELVIFDLRLPRIVTAAIVGMGLALAGVVLQGITKNGLADPGILGINAGASCTVVIFMYFFQVQLINVEINSVLKILMVPLFGFVGGVIAAALILLFSYGNRRMDTQKLILTGIAINTGFGALTLFWSLKMNEDDYQAAAIWMNGSIYNSNWYFVIAMLPWVILLSLFVYKKTHLLDYFQLEEDSIVSLGIALEREKIFLLLASVGLVSACVSVSGSIGFIGLMAPHIARQLIGISHRAVMPVSMLIGAVLLVFSDYIAKNVFAPAELSVGIVVSIIGIPYFLYLLVKAKG
;
A
#
# COMPACT_ATOMS: atom_id res chain seq x y z
N MET A 1 -12.16 7.51 12.30
CA MET A 1 -13.42 7.23 11.62
C MET A 1 -14.50 8.30 11.88
N TYR A 2 -14.88 8.53 13.14
CA TYR A 2 -15.90 9.51 13.47
C TYR A 2 -15.65 10.90 12.86
N LEU A 3 -14.49 11.49 13.09
CA LEU A 3 -14.09 12.77 12.51
C LEU A 3 -14.13 12.78 10.98
N HIS A 4 -13.79 11.68 10.36
CA HIS A 4 -13.79 11.55 8.90
C HIS A 4 -15.22 11.48 8.30
N LEU A 5 -16.17 10.90 9.04
CA LEU A 5 -17.58 10.83 8.65
C LEU A 5 -18.33 12.15 8.83
N THR A 6 -17.94 12.96 9.82
CA THR A 6 -18.60 14.23 10.12
C THR A 6 -18.01 15.44 9.39
N SER A 7 -16.72 15.39 9.01
CA SER A 7 -16.01 16.51 8.37
C SER A 7 -15.97 16.39 6.84
N GLY A 8 -16.01 17.54 6.16
CA GLY A 8 -15.89 17.66 4.70
C GLY A 8 -16.78 18.76 4.15
N ASN A 9 -16.70 19.01 2.85
CA ASN A 9 -17.42 20.10 2.14
C ASN A 9 -18.96 20.05 2.28
N PHE A 10 -19.50 18.86 2.57
CA PHE A 10 -20.91 18.68 2.87
C PHE A 10 -21.06 18.54 4.39
N SER A 11 -21.56 19.60 5.06
CA SER A 11 -21.73 19.64 6.51
C SER A 11 -22.89 18.75 6.94
N MET A 12 -22.61 17.71 7.72
CA MET A 12 -23.60 16.85 8.35
C MET A 12 -23.41 16.92 9.85
N SER A 13 -24.51 17.02 10.60
CA SER A 13 -24.42 16.92 12.04
C SER A 13 -24.08 15.48 12.46
N THR A 14 -23.52 15.32 13.64
CA THR A 14 -23.25 14.00 14.22
C THR A 14 -24.50 13.13 14.27
N ALA A 15 -25.64 13.74 14.61
CA ALA A 15 -26.92 13.04 14.70
C ALA A 15 -27.38 12.54 13.33
N ASP A 16 -27.20 13.33 12.25
CA ASP A 16 -27.56 12.95 10.89
C ASP A 16 -26.73 11.75 10.42
N VAL A 17 -25.41 11.75 10.70
CA VAL A 17 -24.53 10.61 10.37
C VAL A 17 -25.00 9.33 11.08
N PHE A 18 -25.32 9.41 12.38
CA PHE A 18 -25.80 8.23 13.12
C PHE A 18 -27.15 7.74 12.65
N LYS A 19 -28.09 8.67 12.39
CA LYS A 19 -29.44 8.32 11.89
C LYS A 19 -29.37 7.66 10.51
N THR A 20 -28.53 8.21 9.61
CA THR A 20 -28.34 7.64 8.26
C THR A 20 -27.68 6.26 8.33
N LEU A 21 -26.65 6.06 9.17
CA LEU A 21 -26.02 4.77 9.37
C LEU A 21 -26.96 3.70 9.93
N LEU A 22 -27.93 4.10 10.75
CA LEU A 22 -28.95 3.21 11.33
C LEU A 22 -30.20 3.07 10.44
N GLY A 23 -30.24 3.73 9.28
CA GLY A 23 -31.40 3.70 8.38
C GLY A 23 -32.65 4.41 8.94
N LEU A 24 -32.47 5.32 9.92
CA LEU A 24 -33.54 6.06 10.58
C LEU A 24 -33.91 7.36 9.85
N GLU A 25 -33.07 7.81 8.93
CA GLU A 25 -33.27 9.02 8.14
C GLU A 25 -33.18 8.65 6.66
N GLN A 26 -34.24 8.93 5.91
CA GLN A 26 -34.36 8.67 4.47
C GLN A 26 -34.05 9.97 3.69
N ASN A 27 -32.78 10.39 3.73
CA ASN A 27 -32.27 11.48 2.91
C ASN A 27 -31.30 10.96 1.90
N GLU A 28 -31.69 10.88 0.63
CA GLU A 28 -30.88 10.34 -0.47
C GLU A 28 -29.50 10.99 -0.57
N ASN A 29 -29.38 12.30 -0.30
CA ASN A 29 -28.10 13.00 -0.33
C ASN A 29 -27.18 12.54 0.82
N PHE A 30 -27.74 12.27 2.00
CA PHE A 30 -26.96 11.78 3.15
C PHE A 30 -26.50 10.35 2.93
N GLU A 31 -27.36 9.50 2.38
CA GLU A 31 -27.03 8.13 2.03
C GLU A 31 -25.91 8.09 0.99
N LEU A 32 -26.03 8.84 -0.10
CA LEU A 32 -24.99 8.94 -1.14
C LEU A 32 -23.64 9.39 -0.54
N VAL A 33 -23.65 10.47 0.26
CA VAL A 33 -22.41 10.99 0.85
C VAL A 33 -21.76 9.99 1.80
N ILE A 34 -22.54 9.29 2.63
CA ILE A 34 -22.00 8.35 3.60
C ILE A 34 -21.62 7.04 2.94
N PHE A 35 -22.52 6.39 2.23
CA PHE A 35 -22.33 5.01 1.74
C PHE A 35 -21.52 4.94 0.44
N ASP A 36 -21.65 5.92 -0.46
CA ASP A 36 -20.97 5.86 -1.75
C ASP A 36 -19.68 6.66 -1.82
N LEU A 37 -19.52 7.71 -0.98
CA LEU A 37 -18.33 8.54 -1.01
C LEU A 37 -17.41 8.36 0.22
N ARG A 38 -17.97 8.46 1.46
CA ARG A 38 -17.13 8.47 2.67
C ARG A 38 -16.72 7.08 3.14
N LEU A 39 -17.63 6.14 3.23
CA LEU A 39 -17.36 4.79 3.72
C LEU A 39 -16.36 4.03 2.83
N PRO A 40 -16.52 3.97 1.49
CA PRO A 40 -15.55 3.28 0.64
C PRO A 40 -14.14 3.85 0.82
N ARG A 41 -13.99 5.17 0.92
CA ARG A 41 -12.72 5.86 1.12
C ARG A 41 -12.07 5.47 2.45
N ILE A 42 -12.83 5.48 3.56
CA ILE A 42 -12.32 5.08 4.88
C ILE A 42 -11.94 3.60 4.91
N VAL A 43 -12.76 2.74 4.33
CA VAL A 43 -12.52 1.30 4.27
C VAL A 43 -11.28 1.00 3.42
N THR A 44 -11.17 1.65 2.25
CA THR A 44 -9.97 1.55 1.40
C THR A 44 -8.71 1.98 2.16
N ALA A 45 -8.74 3.15 2.83
CA ALA A 45 -7.62 3.61 3.65
C ALA A 45 -7.23 2.59 4.72
N ALA A 46 -8.21 2.04 5.44
CA ALA A 46 -7.94 1.04 6.48
C ALA A 46 -7.30 -0.22 5.91
N ILE A 47 -7.85 -0.79 4.84
CA ILE A 47 -7.36 -2.04 4.24
C ILE A 47 -5.96 -1.83 3.63
N VAL A 48 -5.75 -0.73 2.91
CA VAL A 48 -4.44 -0.40 2.32
C VAL A 48 -3.40 -0.21 3.43
N GLY A 49 -3.74 0.53 4.49
CA GLY A 49 -2.86 0.71 5.64
C GLY A 49 -2.49 -0.61 6.33
N MET A 50 -3.47 -1.51 6.51
CA MET A 50 -3.24 -2.85 7.04
C MET A 50 -2.32 -3.68 6.14
N GLY A 51 -2.58 -3.70 4.84
CA GLY A 51 -1.82 -4.50 3.88
C GLY A 51 -0.37 -4.04 3.75
N LEU A 52 -0.13 -2.72 3.64
CA LEU A 52 1.22 -2.15 3.58
C LEU A 52 2.00 -2.37 4.88
N ALA A 53 1.36 -2.20 6.04
CA ALA A 53 1.99 -2.47 7.33
C ALA A 53 2.40 -3.94 7.45
N LEU A 54 1.53 -4.87 7.06
CA LEU A 54 1.83 -6.30 7.09
C LEU A 54 2.96 -6.67 6.14
N ALA A 55 2.95 -6.13 4.91
CA ALA A 55 4.05 -6.31 3.97
C ALA A 55 5.38 -5.81 4.55
N GLY A 56 5.35 -4.70 5.28
CA GLY A 56 6.50 -4.18 6.01
C GLY A 56 7.01 -5.14 7.09
N VAL A 57 6.13 -5.72 7.91
CA VAL A 57 6.52 -6.73 8.93
C VAL A 57 7.26 -7.89 8.28
N VAL A 58 6.73 -8.41 7.18
CA VAL A 58 7.32 -9.54 6.45
C VAL A 58 8.70 -9.18 5.90
N LEU A 59 8.80 -8.05 5.21
CA LEU A 59 10.05 -7.62 4.60
C LEU A 59 11.14 -7.36 5.64
N GLN A 60 10.80 -6.67 6.72
CA GLN A 60 11.71 -6.42 7.84
C GLN A 60 12.17 -7.72 8.51
N GLY A 61 11.29 -8.71 8.65
CA GLY A 61 11.63 -10.03 9.18
C GLY A 61 12.57 -10.81 8.27
N ILE A 62 12.33 -10.82 6.96
CA ILE A 62 13.16 -11.53 5.97
C ILE A 62 14.55 -10.87 5.85
N THR A 63 14.60 -9.54 5.78
CA THR A 63 15.83 -8.77 5.59
C THR A 63 16.64 -8.60 6.86
N LYS A 64 16.07 -8.96 8.02
CA LYS A 64 16.62 -8.68 9.35
C LYS A 64 16.96 -7.19 9.55
N ASN A 65 16.21 -6.33 8.86
CA ASN A 65 16.42 -4.88 8.88
C ASN A 65 15.10 -4.17 9.20
N GLY A 66 15.02 -3.57 10.38
CA GLY A 66 13.84 -2.84 10.84
C GLY A 66 13.51 -1.57 10.05
N LEU A 67 14.42 -1.13 9.17
CA LEU A 67 14.23 0.03 8.28
C LEU A 67 13.85 -0.38 6.85
N ALA A 68 13.67 -1.66 6.58
CA ALA A 68 13.22 -2.11 5.27
C ALA A 68 11.77 -1.68 5.03
N ASP A 69 11.52 -1.06 3.88
CA ASP A 69 10.20 -0.63 3.42
C ASP A 69 9.89 -1.30 2.08
N PRO A 70 8.69 -1.88 1.90
CA PRO A 70 8.28 -2.48 0.64
C PRO A 70 8.33 -1.52 -0.56
N GLY A 71 8.14 -0.23 -0.33
CA GLY A 71 8.23 0.81 -1.37
C GLY A 71 9.61 0.91 -2.01
N ILE A 72 10.69 0.64 -1.23
CA ILE A 72 12.06 0.68 -1.73
C ILE A 72 12.36 -0.45 -2.74
N LEU A 73 11.61 -1.54 -2.66
CA LEU A 73 11.78 -2.68 -3.58
C LEU A 73 11.36 -2.39 -5.02
N GLY A 74 10.88 -1.19 -5.35
CA GLY A 74 10.51 -0.83 -6.74
C GLY A 74 9.15 -1.37 -7.21
N ILE A 75 8.38 -2.03 -6.34
CA ILE A 75 7.04 -2.54 -6.66
C ILE A 75 6.11 -1.38 -7.03
N ASN A 76 6.18 -0.30 -6.23
CA ASN A 76 5.41 0.93 -6.47
C ASN A 76 5.76 1.57 -7.83
N ALA A 77 7.04 1.59 -8.20
CA ALA A 77 7.49 2.14 -9.48
C ALA A 77 7.01 1.32 -10.67
N GLY A 78 7.03 -0.02 -10.55
CA GLY A 78 6.47 -0.90 -11.56
C GLY A 78 4.96 -0.71 -11.74
N ALA A 79 4.22 -0.60 -10.64
CA ALA A 79 2.79 -0.30 -10.68
C ALA A 79 2.52 1.08 -11.33
N SER A 80 3.29 2.11 -10.95
CA SER A 80 3.17 3.46 -11.53
C SER A 80 3.47 3.46 -13.03
N CYS A 81 4.51 2.76 -13.46
CA CYS A 81 4.90 2.68 -14.85
C CYS A 81 3.78 2.09 -15.73
N THR A 82 3.22 0.96 -15.32
CA THR A 82 2.15 0.31 -16.10
C THR A 82 0.85 1.09 -16.10
N VAL A 83 0.50 1.76 -14.99
CA VAL A 83 -0.68 2.64 -14.95
C VAL A 83 -0.50 3.86 -15.84
N VAL A 84 0.66 4.51 -15.83
CA VAL A 84 0.95 5.64 -16.71
C VAL A 84 0.93 5.21 -18.18
N ILE A 85 1.50 4.06 -18.53
CA ILE A 85 1.41 3.49 -19.88
C ILE A 85 -0.06 3.22 -20.26
N PHE A 86 -0.85 2.65 -19.34
CA PHE A 86 -2.27 2.43 -19.58
C PHE A 86 -3.02 3.74 -19.82
N MET A 87 -2.81 4.77 -18.99
CA MET A 87 -3.44 6.07 -19.16
C MET A 87 -3.08 6.69 -20.52
N TYR A 88 -1.82 6.65 -20.90
CA TYR A 88 -1.36 7.22 -22.15
C TYR A 88 -1.94 6.54 -23.41
N PHE A 89 -1.96 5.20 -23.43
CA PHE A 89 -2.36 4.47 -24.64
C PHE A 89 -3.84 4.12 -24.72
N PHE A 90 -4.49 3.87 -23.59
CA PHE A 90 -5.79 3.22 -23.55
C PHE A 90 -6.91 4.07 -22.96
N GLN A 91 -6.61 5.01 -22.08
CA GLN A 91 -7.68 5.77 -21.39
C GLN A 91 -8.51 6.57 -22.39
N VAL A 92 -7.89 7.24 -23.35
CA VAL A 92 -8.59 8.00 -24.40
C VAL A 92 -9.38 7.08 -25.33
N GLN A 93 -8.85 5.90 -25.65
CA GLN A 93 -9.51 4.94 -26.55
C GLN A 93 -10.70 4.24 -25.86
N LEU A 94 -10.58 3.93 -24.57
CA LEU A 94 -11.63 3.25 -23.80
C LEU A 94 -12.85 4.14 -23.50
N ILE A 95 -12.71 5.48 -23.56
CA ILE A 95 -13.84 6.39 -23.43
C ILE A 95 -14.88 6.14 -24.53
N ASN A 96 -14.42 5.79 -25.73
CA ASN A 96 -15.26 5.62 -26.92
C ASN A 96 -15.76 4.18 -27.14
N VAL A 97 -15.35 3.22 -26.29
CA VAL A 97 -15.75 1.82 -26.42
C VAL A 97 -16.87 1.52 -25.40
N GLU A 98 -17.94 0.89 -25.85
CA GLU A 98 -19.03 0.37 -25.00
C GLU A 98 -18.55 -0.85 -24.19
N ILE A 99 -17.67 -0.63 -23.24
CA ILE A 99 -17.27 -1.63 -22.25
C ILE A 99 -18.08 -1.41 -20.98
N ASN A 100 -18.38 -2.50 -20.27
CA ASN A 100 -19.04 -2.46 -18.97
C ASN A 100 -18.35 -1.44 -18.05
N SER A 101 -19.11 -0.53 -17.44
CA SER A 101 -18.61 0.54 -16.59
C SER A 101 -17.71 0.02 -15.45
N VAL A 102 -18.05 -1.13 -14.89
CA VAL A 102 -17.26 -1.79 -13.82
C VAL A 102 -15.87 -2.19 -14.33
N LEU A 103 -15.79 -2.72 -15.56
CA LEU A 103 -14.51 -3.14 -16.14
C LEU A 103 -13.61 -1.91 -16.39
N LYS A 104 -14.17 -0.79 -16.86
CA LYS A 104 -13.43 0.48 -17.02
C LYS A 104 -12.81 0.95 -15.70
N ILE A 105 -13.59 0.90 -14.61
CA ILE A 105 -13.13 1.28 -13.27
C ILE A 105 -11.97 0.38 -12.80
N LEU A 106 -12.04 -0.92 -13.06
CA LEU A 106 -11.07 -1.90 -12.59
C LEU A 106 -9.78 -1.98 -13.45
N MET A 107 -9.76 -1.35 -14.63
CA MET A 107 -8.57 -1.38 -15.51
C MET A 107 -7.33 -0.75 -14.84
N VAL A 108 -7.45 0.41 -14.22
CA VAL A 108 -6.33 1.07 -13.53
C VAL A 108 -5.76 0.18 -12.41
N PRO A 109 -6.55 -0.36 -11.47
CA PRO A 109 -6.07 -1.34 -10.49
C PRO A 109 -5.42 -2.57 -11.13
N LEU A 110 -6.00 -3.10 -12.21
CA LEU A 110 -5.44 -4.29 -12.88
C LEU A 110 -4.04 -4.01 -13.44
N PHE A 111 -3.85 -2.89 -14.13
CA PHE A 111 -2.53 -2.51 -14.65
C PHE A 111 -1.54 -2.23 -13.52
N GLY A 112 -1.96 -1.55 -12.45
CA GLY A 112 -1.13 -1.34 -11.27
C GLY A 112 -0.69 -2.65 -10.62
N PHE A 113 -1.60 -3.61 -10.48
CA PHE A 113 -1.29 -4.93 -9.94
C PHE A 113 -0.28 -5.68 -10.83
N VAL A 114 -0.52 -5.73 -12.14
CA VAL A 114 0.37 -6.38 -13.10
C VAL A 114 1.77 -5.76 -13.07
N GLY A 115 1.86 -4.42 -13.05
CA GLY A 115 3.14 -3.73 -12.97
C GLY A 115 3.91 -4.01 -11.69
N GLY A 116 3.22 -4.05 -10.56
CA GLY A 116 3.82 -4.45 -9.27
C GLY A 116 4.36 -5.89 -9.31
N VAL A 117 3.61 -6.82 -9.87
CA VAL A 117 4.03 -8.22 -10.04
C VAL A 117 5.22 -8.34 -10.99
N ILE A 118 5.24 -7.61 -12.12
CA ILE A 118 6.37 -7.59 -13.06
C ILE A 118 7.64 -7.06 -12.36
N ALA A 119 7.54 -5.94 -11.66
CA ALA A 119 8.68 -5.39 -10.91
C ALA A 119 9.22 -6.41 -9.90
N ALA A 120 8.35 -7.04 -9.15
CA ALA A 120 8.73 -8.05 -8.19
C ALA A 120 9.37 -9.29 -8.82
N ALA A 121 8.85 -9.76 -9.95
CA ALA A 121 9.44 -10.86 -10.69
C ALA A 121 10.87 -10.53 -11.16
N LEU A 122 11.09 -9.31 -11.66
CA LEU A 122 12.43 -8.83 -12.04
C LEU A 122 13.36 -8.76 -10.83
N ILE A 123 12.88 -8.23 -9.70
CA ILE A 123 13.68 -8.14 -8.47
C ILE A 123 14.10 -9.53 -8.01
N LEU A 124 13.18 -10.48 -7.97
CA LEU A 124 13.47 -11.86 -7.60
C LEU A 124 14.46 -12.52 -8.58
N LEU A 125 14.26 -12.34 -9.88
CA LEU A 125 15.13 -12.90 -10.93
C LEU A 125 16.58 -12.44 -10.77
N PHE A 126 16.79 -11.14 -10.53
CA PHE A 126 18.15 -10.58 -10.39
C PHE A 126 18.77 -10.73 -8.99
N SER A 127 17.94 -10.90 -7.95
CA SER A 127 18.41 -11.05 -6.57
C SER A 127 18.71 -12.50 -6.21
N TYR A 128 18.19 -13.47 -6.98
CA TYR A 128 18.36 -14.88 -6.73
C TYR A 128 19.59 -15.39 -7.45
N GLY A 129 20.58 -15.84 -6.72
CA GLY A 129 21.83 -16.39 -7.27
C GLY A 129 22.37 -17.54 -6.43
N ASN A 130 22.97 -18.57 -7.05
CA ASN A 130 23.54 -19.72 -6.37
C ASN A 130 22.58 -20.44 -5.40
N ARG A 131 21.29 -20.50 -5.74
CA ARG A 131 20.21 -21.07 -4.92
C ARG A 131 20.00 -20.39 -3.56
N ARG A 132 20.47 -19.15 -3.40
CA ARG A 132 20.28 -18.34 -2.19
C ARG A 132 19.78 -16.94 -2.56
N MET A 133 18.93 -16.40 -1.71
CA MET A 133 18.48 -15.01 -1.82
C MET A 133 19.41 -14.12 -1.01
N ASP A 134 20.14 -13.26 -1.72
CA ASP A 134 21.03 -12.28 -1.12
C ASP A 134 20.26 -10.99 -0.80
N THR A 135 20.15 -10.67 0.47
CA THR A 135 19.43 -9.48 0.94
C THR A 135 20.03 -8.17 0.42
N GLN A 136 21.36 -8.10 0.27
CA GLN A 136 22.00 -6.91 -0.28
C GLN A 136 21.67 -6.75 -1.76
N LYS A 137 21.74 -7.85 -2.53
CA LYS A 137 21.31 -7.84 -3.93
C LYS A 137 19.84 -7.52 -4.08
N LEU A 138 18.98 -8.00 -3.18
CA LEU A 138 17.56 -7.68 -3.18
C LEU A 138 17.33 -6.16 -3.11
N ILE A 139 17.98 -5.48 -2.18
CA ILE A 139 17.87 -4.03 -1.99
C ILE A 139 18.46 -3.26 -3.19
N LEU A 140 19.68 -3.63 -3.63
CA LEU A 140 20.34 -2.96 -4.76
C LEU A 140 19.56 -3.13 -6.06
N THR A 141 19.05 -4.34 -6.32
CA THR A 141 18.19 -4.62 -7.47
C THR A 141 16.90 -3.82 -7.38
N GLY A 142 16.29 -3.73 -6.19
CA GLY A 142 15.11 -2.93 -5.94
C GLY A 142 15.33 -1.46 -6.30
N ILE A 143 16.43 -0.86 -5.88
CA ILE A 143 16.80 0.53 -6.21
C ILE A 143 16.98 0.70 -7.73
N ALA A 144 17.68 -0.24 -8.39
CA ALA A 144 17.89 -0.18 -9.84
C ALA A 144 16.57 -0.28 -10.62
N ILE A 145 15.70 -1.22 -10.24
CA ILE A 145 14.38 -1.42 -10.83
C ILE A 145 13.49 -0.18 -10.60
N ASN A 146 13.49 0.37 -9.38
CA ASN A 146 12.77 1.60 -9.04
C ASN A 146 13.20 2.77 -9.94
N THR A 147 14.51 2.96 -10.15
CA THR A 147 15.06 4.01 -11.01
C THR A 147 14.69 3.79 -12.47
N GLY A 148 14.78 2.54 -12.96
CA GLY A 148 14.45 2.19 -14.33
C GLY A 148 12.97 2.41 -14.66
N PHE A 149 12.06 1.90 -13.81
CA PHE A 149 10.62 2.15 -13.98
C PHE A 149 10.27 3.63 -13.77
N GLY A 150 10.93 4.33 -12.85
CA GLY A 150 10.76 5.77 -12.64
C GLY A 150 11.12 6.57 -13.89
N ALA A 151 12.22 6.23 -14.56
CA ALA A 151 12.62 6.87 -15.83
C ALA A 151 11.60 6.62 -16.95
N LEU A 152 11.09 5.37 -17.06
CA LEU A 152 10.04 5.03 -18.04
C LEU A 152 8.73 5.77 -17.74
N THR A 153 8.35 5.84 -16.46
CA THR A 153 7.16 6.58 -16.01
C THR A 153 7.27 8.05 -16.41
N LEU A 154 8.40 8.69 -16.11
CA LEU A 154 8.65 10.08 -16.46
C LEU A 154 8.60 10.30 -17.99
N PHE A 155 9.23 9.41 -18.77
CA PHE A 155 9.23 9.49 -20.22
C PHE A 155 7.80 9.49 -20.81
N TRP A 156 6.94 8.60 -20.37
CA TRP A 156 5.56 8.54 -20.84
C TRP A 156 4.71 9.67 -20.29
N SER A 157 4.91 10.09 -19.04
CA SER A 157 4.20 11.23 -18.44
C SER A 157 4.45 12.53 -19.19
N LEU A 158 5.68 12.78 -19.65
CA LEU A 158 6.03 13.98 -20.43
C LEU A 158 5.40 14.01 -21.83
N LYS A 159 4.85 12.90 -22.32
CA LYS A 159 4.13 12.83 -23.60
C LYS A 159 2.62 12.99 -23.46
N MET A 160 2.10 13.02 -22.23
CA MET A 160 0.67 13.21 -21.96
C MET A 160 0.26 14.66 -22.19
N ASN A 161 -1.04 14.86 -22.43
CA ASN A 161 -1.64 16.18 -22.30
C ASN A 161 -1.69 16.61 -20.83
N GLU A 162 -2.02 17.87 -20.55
CA GLU A 162 -1.98 18.44 -19.21
C GLU A 162 -2.94 17.75 -18.24
N ASP A 163 -4.17 17.44 -18.68
CA ASP A 163 -5.19 16.82 -17.84
C ASP A 163 -4.83 15.38 -17.46
N ASP A 164 -4.36 14.58 -18.44
CA ASP A 164 -3.93 13.20 -18.19
C ASP A 164 -2.68 13.16 -17.32
N TYR A 165 -1.75 14.10 -17.50
CA TYR A 165 -0.57 14.24 -16.66
C TYR A 165 -0.95 14.55 -15.21
N GLN A 166 -1.90 15.46 -14.97
CA GLN A 166 -2.37 15.75 -13.61
C GLN A 166 -3.02 14.54 -12.96
N ALA A 167 -3.87 13.81 -13.69
CA ALA A 167 -4.50 12.59 -13.19
C ALA A 167 -3.46 11.52 -12.84
N ALA A 168 -2.46 11.31 -13.71
CA ALA A 168 -1.36 10.39 -13.46
C ALA A 168 -0.51 10.82 -12.26
N ALA A 169 -0.20 12.12 -12.13
CA ALA A 169 0.57 12.66 -11.01
C ALA A 169 -0.14 12.47 -9.66
N ILE A 170 -1.46 12.70 -9.60
CA ILE A 170 -2.27 12.45 -8.40
C ILE A 170 -2.18 10.98 -8.01
N TRP A 171 -2.34 10.06 -8.98
CA TRP A 171 -2.27 8.63 -8.73
C TRP A 171 -0.87 8.19 -8.28
N MET A 172 0.19 8.66 -8.95
CA MET A 172 1.59 8.34 -8.60
C MET A 172 1.97 8.80 -7.19
N ASN A 173 1.41 9.91 -6.71
CA ASN A 173 1.64 10.41 -5.35
C ASN A 173 0.81 9.69 -4.27
N GLY A 174 0.06 8.67 -4.64
CA GLY A 174 -0.80 7.90 -3.73
C GLY A 174 -2.05 8.68 -3.31
N SER A 175 -3.17 8.35 -3.94
CA SER A 175 -4.45 8.98 -3.67
C SER A 175 -5.56 7.94 -3.55
N ILE A 176 -6.40 8.12 -2.54
CA ILE A 176 -7.61 7.32 -2.32
C ILE A 176 -8.88 8.14 -2.54
N TYR A 177 -8.74 9.30 -3.20
CA TYR A 177 -9.85 10.24 -3.44
C TYR A 177 -11.03 9.59 -4.19
N ASN A 178 -10.73 8.84 -5.26
CA ASN A 178 -11.74 8.19 -6.12
C ASN A 178 -12.10 6.78 -5.64
N SER A 179 -11.88 6.45 -4.36
CA SER A 179 -12.20 5.13 -3.82
C SER A 179 -13.68 4.83 -3.90
N ASN A 180 -14.01 3.62 -4.33
CA ASN A 180 -15.37 3.10 -4.46
C ASN A 180 -15.42 1.64 -3.99
N TRP A 181 -16.63 1.08 -3.85
CA TRP A 181 -16.81 -0.30 -3.39
C TRP A 181 -16.20 -1.34 -4.33
N TYR A 182 -16.11 -1.07 -5.63
CA TYR A 182 -15.46 -1.99 -6.57
C TYR A 182 -13.96 -2.17 -6.27
N PHE A 183 -13.28 -1.08 -5.87
CA PHE A 183 -11.89 -1.13 -5.43
C PHE A 183 -11.73 -1.94 -4.14
N VAL A 184 -12.64 -1.75 -3.18
CA VAL A 184 -12.64 -2.53 -1.93
C VAL A 184 -12.82 -4.01 -2.23
N ILE A 185 -13.81 -4.38 -3.05
CA ILE A 185 -14.09 -5.77 -3.41
C ILE A 185 -12.94 -6.40 -4.19
N ALA A 186 -12.27 -5.63 -5.06
CA ALA A 186 -11.14 -6.13 -5.85
C ALA A 186 -9.91 -6.46 -5.01
N MET A 187 -9.57 -5.61 -4.01
CA MET A 187 -8.36 -5.81 -3.19
C MET A 187 -8.58 -6.70 -1.96
N LEU A 188 -9.78 -6.67 -1.36
CA LEU A 188 -10.07 -7.31 -0.09
C LEU A 188 -9.75 -8.82 -0.06
N PRO A 189 -10.12 -9.63 -1.08
CA PRO A 189 -9.79 -11.06 -1.10
C PRO A 189 -8.28 -11.30 -1.03
N TRP A 190 -7.49 -10.53 -1.78
CA TRP A 190 -6.03 -10.65 -1.79
C TRP A 190 -5.43 -10.29 -0.44
N VAL A 191 -5.87 -9.18 0.16
CA VAL A 191 -5.39 -8.77 1.49
C VAL A 191 -5.75 -9.79 2.54
N ILE A 192 -6.97 -10.33 2.56
CA ILE A 192 -7.39 -11.36 3.52
C ILE A 192 -6.59 -12.65 3.33
N LEU A 193 -6.55 -13.20 2.11
CA LEU A 193 -5.89 -14.49 1.83
C LEU A 193 -4.39 -14.43 2.15
N LEU A 194 -3.72 -13.37 1.70
CA LEU A 194 -2.29 -13.21 1.95
C LEU A 194 -1.99 -12.90 3.41
N SER A 195 -2.84 -12.14 4.10
CA SER A 195 -2.69 -11.89 5.54
C SER A 195 -2.85 -13.18 6.35
N LEU A 196 -3.82 -14.01 6.04
CA LEU A 196 -4.01 -15.32 6.67
C LEU A 196 -2.83 -16.27 6.40
N PHE A 197 -2.31 -16.26 5.15
CA PHE A 197 -1.13 -17.04 4.80
C PHE A 197 0.09 -16.61 5.62
N VAL A 198 0.37 -15.30 5.68
CA VAL A 198 1.48 -14.76 6.45
C VAL A 198 1.30 -15.02 7.94
N TYR A 199 0.08 -14.85 8.48
CA TYR A 199 -0.22 -15.13 9.88
C TYR A 199 0.07 -16.57 10.30
N LYS A 200 -0.26 -17.54 9.45
CA LYS A 200 0.08 -18.96 9.69
C LYS A 200 1.59 -19.22 9.73
N LYS A 201 2.39 -18.36 9.09
CA LYS A 201 3.85 -18.49 8.99
C LYS A 201 4.61 -17.51 9.90
N THR A 202 3.95 -16.85 10.84
CA THR A 202 4.61 -15.89 11.77
C THR A 202 5.79 -16.47 12.52
N HIS A 203 5.71 -17.73 12.95
CA HIS A 203 6.79 -18.43 13.64
C HIS A 203 8.09 -18.48 12.81
N LEU A 204 7.97 -18.53 11.48
CA LEU A 204 9.15 -18.51 10.60
C LEU A 204 9.88 -17.16 10.66
N LEU A 205 9.12 -16.05 10.77
CA LEU A 205 9.73 -14.73 10.90
C LEU A 205 10.50 -14.57 12.22
N ASP A 206 10.04 -15.23 13.30
CA ASP A 206 10.78 -15.29 14.56
C ASP A 206 12.06 -16.14 14.40
N TYR A 207 11.98 -17.29 13.72
CA TYR A 207 13.15 -18.13 13.44
C TYR A 207 14.17 -17.44 12.52
N PHE A 208 13.73 -16.62 11.57
CA PHE A 208 14.65 -15.88 10.69
C PHE A 208 15.55 -14.88 11.44
N GLN A 209 15.25 -14.56 12.68
CA GLN A 209 16.16 -13.73 13.52
C GLN A 209 17.39 -14.54 14.00
N LEU A 210 17.36 -15.87 13.96
CA LEU A 210 18.48 -16.74 14.28
C LEU A 210 19.52 -16.76 13.13
N GLU A 211 20.68 -17.37 13.41
CA GLU A 211 21.69 -17.66 12.38
C GLU A 211 21.16 -18.69 11.37
N GLU A 212 21.54 -18.57 10.11
CA GLU A 212 21.00 -19.40 9.02
C GLU A 212 21.30 -20.89 9.24
N ASP A 213 22.50 -21.23 9.73
CA ASP A 213 22.91 -22.62 10.01
C ASP A 213 22.04 -23.26 11.12
N SER A 214 21.65 -22.47 12.11
CA SER A 214 20.73 -22.91 13.17
C SER A 214 19.34 -23.21 12.61
N ILE A 215 18.85 -22.38 11.69
CA ILE A 215 17.54 -22.57 11.06
C ILE A 215 17.52 -23.85 10.19
N VAL A 216 18.59 -24.05 9.42
CA VAL A 216 18.75 -25.25 8.58
C VAL A 216 18.82 -26.51 9.45
N SER A 217 19.50 -26.46 10.61
CA SER A 217 19.57 -27.56 11.56
C SER A 217 18.22 -27.96 12.15
N LEU A 218 17.25 -27.03 12.19
CA LEU A 218 15.86 -27.30 12.58
C LEU A 218 15.05 -27.95 11.44
N GLY A 219 15.64 -28.24 10.28
CA GLY A 219 14.98 -28.85 9.13
C GLY A 219 14.10 -27.89 8.33
N ILE A 220 14.24 -26.58 8.52
CA ILE A 220 13.46 -25.57 7.81
C ILE A 220 14.08 -25.29 6.44
N ALA A 221 13.30 -25.38 5.38
CA ALA A 221 13.70 -25.02 4.03
C ALA A 221 13.76 -23.47 3.89
N LEU A 222 14.77 -22.85 4.50
CA LEU A 222 14.91 -21.40 4.70
C LEU A 222 14.63 -20.60 3.41
N GLU A 223 15.32 -20.92 2.32
CA GLU A 223 15.20 -20.17 1.05
C GLU A 223 13.78 -20.23 0.46
N ARG A 224 13.19 -21.43 0.50
CA ARG A 224 11.81 -21.62 0.02
C ARG A 224 10.81 -20.78 0.81
N GLU A 225 10.94 -20.78 2.13
CA GLU A 225 10.05 -20.04 3.02
C GLU A 225 10.25 -18.52 2.89
N LYS A 226 11.49 -18.04 2.74
CA LYS A 226 11.79 -16.64 2.43
C LYS A 226 11.10 -16.20 1.14
N ILE A 227 11.21 -17.01 0.06
CA ILE A 227 10.58 -16.69 -1.23
C ILE A 227 9.05 -16.61 -1.10
N PHE A 228 8.40 -17.58 -0.45
CA PHE A 228 6.94 -17.56 -0.30
C PHE A 228 6.45 -16.37 0.52
N LEU A 229 7.14 -16.02 1.60
CA LEU A 229 6.80 -14.85 2.40
C LEU A 229 7.05 -13.54 1.63
N LEU A 230 8.13 -13.48 0.85
CA LEU A 230 8.40 -12.33 -0.01
C LEU A 230 7.33 -12.17 -1.09
N LEU A 231 6.93 -13.27 -1.75
CA LEU A 231 5.83 -13.25 -2.72
C LEU A 231 4.50 -12.79 -2.10
N ALA A 232 4.22 -13.23 -0.87
CA ALA A 232 3.05 -12.76 -0.14
C ALA A 232 3.12 -11.25 0.18
N SER A 233 4.28 -10.76 0.61
CA SER A 233 4.52 -9.32 0.83
C SER A 233 4.33 -8.51 -0.46
N VAL A 234 4.91 -8.98 -1.57
CA VAL A 234 4.75 -8.38 -2.90
C VAL A 234 3.28 -8.34 -3.32
N GLY A 235 2.57 -9.46 -3.17
CA GLY A 235 1.13 -9.54 -3.49
C GLY A 235 0.31 -8.54 -2.68
N LEU A 236 0.59 -8.40 -1.37
CA LEU A 236 -0.05 -7.41 -0.50
C LEU A 236 0.20 -5.99 -1.00
N VAL A 237 1.47 -5.65 -1.29
CA VAL A 237 1.82 -4.31 -1.80
C VAL A 237 1.15 -4.06 -3.14
N SER A 238 1.25 -5.00 -4.09
CA SER A 238 0.67 -4.84 -5.43
C SER A 238 -0.86 -4.66 -5.36
N ALA A 239 -1.56 -5.43 -4.51
CA ALA A 239 -2.99 -5.27 -4.30
C ALA A 239 -3.35 -3.90 -3.68
N CYS A 240 -2.58 -3.42 -2.70
CA CYS A 240 -2.81 -2.12 -2.09
C CYS A 240 -2.52 -0.97 -3.06
N VAL A 241 -1.33 -0.97 -3.68
CA VAL A 241 -0.86 0.09 -4.58
C VAL A 241 -1.73 0.19 -5.83
N SER A 242 -2.25 -0.93 -6.33
CA SER A 242 -3.14 -0.95 -7.50
C SER A 242 -4.38 -0.06 -7.32
N VAL A 243 -4.86 0.09 -6.09
CA VAL A 243 -6.06 0.87 -5.75
C VAL A 243 -5.71 2.27 -5.24
N SER A 244 -4.63 2.40 -4.46
CA SER A 244 -4.29 3.63 -3.76
C SER A 244 -3.17 4.44 -4.42
N GLY A 245 -2.54 3.91 -5.47
CA GLY A 245 -1.28 4.45 -5.97
C GLY A 245 -0.13 4.24 -4.98
N SER A 246 0.99 4.91 -5.22
CA SER A 246 2.23 4.72 -4.46
C SER A 246 2.15 5.42 -3.09
N ILE A 247 2.00 4.65 -2.01
CA ILE A 247 2.06 5.13 -0.63
C ILE A 247 3.29 4.51 0.05
N GLY A 248 4.22 5.34 0.50
CA GLY A 248 5.42 4.91 1.25
C GLY A 248 5.26 5.05 2.76
N PHE A 249 6.31 4.68 3.50
CA PHE A 249 6.48 4.84 4.94
C PHE A 249 5.53 4.06 5.86
N ILE A 250 4.33 3.67 5.45
CA ILE A 250 3.41 2.88 6.30
C ILE A 250 4.04 1.55 6.67
N GLY A 251 4.65 0.87 5.70
CA GLY A 251 5.35 -0.40 5.90
C GLY A 251 6.59 -0.29 6.78
N LEU A 252 7.15 0.90 6.92
CA LEU A 252 8.27 1.18 7.81
C LEU A 252 7.80 1.54 9.23
N MET A 253 6.89 2.52 9.33
CA MET A 253 6.49 3.09 10.62
C MET A 253 5.64 2.13 11.45
N ALA A 254 4.62 1.52 10.84
CA ALA A 254 3.66 0.72 11.59
C ALA A 254 4.29 -0.49 12.30
N PRO A 255 5.16 -1.30 11.66
CA PRO A 255 5.85 -2.39 12.35
C PRO A 255 6.83 -1.90 13.42
N HIS A 256 7.49 -0.77 13.17
CA HIS A 256 8.43 -0.23 14.13
C HIS A 256 7.72 0.24 15.40
N ILE A 257 6.63 1.00 15.26
CA ILE A 257 5.80 1.44 16.40
C ILE A 257 5.23 0.23 17.14
N ALA A 258 4.73 -0.77 16.42
CA ALA A 258 4.20 -1.99 17.03
C ALA A 258 5.25 -2.69 17.89
N ARG A 259 6.47 -2.87 17.40
CA ARG A 259 7.56 -3.48 18.18
C ARG A 259 7.91 -2.69 19.43
N GLN A 260 7.85 -1.38 19.40
CA GLN A 260 8.08 -0.56 20.58
C GLN A 260 7.00 -0.73 21.65
N LEU A 261 5.74 -1.00 21.25
CA LEU A 261 4.60 -1.14 22.15
C LEU A 261 4.49 -2.53 22.78
N ILE A 262 4.74 -3.57 22.01
CA ILE A 262 4.40 -4.95 22.40
C ILE A 262 5.57 -5.95 22.28
N GLY A 263 6.79 -5.47 22.00
CA GLY A 263 7.98 -6.31 21.86
C GLY A 263 8.16 -6.89 20.45
N ILE A 264 9.00 -7.94 20.33
CA ILE A 264 9.55 -8.40 19.05
C ILE A 264 8.83 -9.63 18.44
N SER A 265 7.95 -10.31 19.19
CA SER A 265 7.26 -11.51 18.70
C SER A 265 6.35 -11.17 17.53
N HIS A 266 6.61 -11.75 16.35
CA HIS A 266 5.86 -11.47 15.13
C HIS A 266 4.38 -11.83 15.23
N ARG A 267 4.02 -12.82 16.06
CA ARG A 267 2.63 -13.21 16.28
C ARG A 267 1.78 -12.06 16.87
N ALA A 268 2.36 -11.23 17.73
CA ALA A 268 1.70 -10.07 18.30
C ALA A 268 1.93 -8.80 17.44
N VAL A 269 3.16 -8.63 16.92
CA VAL A 269 3.55 -7.48 16.09
C VAL A 269 2.67 -7.34 14.84
N MET A 270 2.32 -8.45 14.17
CA MET A 270 1.52 -8.41 12.94
C MET A 270 0.15 -7.73 13.11
N PRO A 271 -0.76 -8.21 13.97
CA PRO A 271 -2.08 -7.59 14.11
C PRO A 271 -2.00 -6.15 14.61
N VAL A 272 -1.07 -5.85 15.50
CA VAL A 272 -0.89 -4.47 16.00
C VAL A 272 -0.31 -3.56 14.92
N SER A 273 0.62 -4.04 14.10
CA SER A 273 1.11 -3.28 12.93
C SER A 273 0.00 -2.98 11.94
N MET A 274 -0.87 -3.95 11.65
CA MET A 274 -2.02 -3.75 10.77
C MET A 274 -2.97 -2.67 11.31
N LEU A 275 -3.28 -2.70 12.60
CA LEU A 275 -4.11 -1.67 13.25
C LEU A 275 -3.46 -0.28 13.20
N ILE A 276 -2.17 -0.19 13.51
CA ILE A 276 -1.42 1.07 13.42
C ILE A 276 -1.39 1.58 11.99
N GLY A 277 -1.13 0.72 11.00
CA GLY A 277 -1.15 1.08 9.59
C GLY A 277 -2.50 1.62 9.13
N ALA A 278 -3.59 0.97 9.55
CA ALA A 278 -4.95 1.44 9.28
C ALA A 278 -5.20 2.84 9.90
N VAL A 279 -4.83 3.03 11.16
CA VAL A 279 -5.00 4.32 11.86
C VAL A 279 -4.16 5.40 11.20
N LEU A 280 -2.89 5.13 10.89
CA LEU A 280 -2.00 6.09 10.24
C LEU A 280 -2.55 6.54 8.89
N LEU A 281 -3.02 5.61 8.06
CA LEU A 281 -3.49 5.97 6.73
C LEU A 281 -4.85 6.68 6.76
N VAL A 282 -5.80 6.22 7.59
CA VAL A 282 -7.08 6.91 7.79
C VAL A 282 -6.89 8.33 8.36
N PHE A 283 -5.93 8.49 9.29
CA PHE A 283 -5.63 9.80 9.87
C PHE A 283 -4.93 10.72 8.86
N SER A 284 -4.00 10.20 8.07
CA SER A 284 -3.35 10.96 6.99
C SER A 284 -4.34 11.40 5.92
N ASP A 285 -5.31 10.55 5.56
CA ASP A 285 -6.36 10.90 4.63
C ASP A 285 -7.30 11.98 5.19
N TYR A 286 -7.61 11.91 6.49
CA TYR A 286 -8.36 12.97 7.18
C TYR A 286 -7.65 14.33 7.08
N ILE A 287 -6.34 14.36 7.31
CA ILE A 287 -5.52 15.58 7.18
C ILE A 287 -5.52 16.06 5.72
N ALA A 288 -5.25 15.16 4.76
CA ALA A 288 -5.19 15.45 3.33
C ALA A 288 -6.46 16.15 2.83
N LYS A 289 -7.61 15.68 3.31
CA LYS A 289 -8.93 16.19 2.94
C LYS A 289 -9.31 17.52 3.59
N ASN A 290 -9.00 17.70 4.89
CA ASN A 290 -9.58 18.80 5.66
C ASN A 290 -8.64 19.99 5.85
N VAL A 291 -7.32 19.77 5.94
CA VAL A 291 -6.36 20.85 6.21
C VAL A 291 -6.13 21.72 4.97
N PHE A 292 -6.27 21.15 3.80
CA PHE A 292 -6.00 21.83 2.53
C PHE A 292 -7.28 22.17 1.72
N ALA A 293 -8.46 22.02 2.32
CA ALA A 293 -9.71 22.35 1.67
C ALA A 293 -9.72 23.82 1.11
N PRO A 294 -10.29 24.06 -0.09
CA PRO A 294 -11.08 23.13 -0.92
C PRO A 294 -10.23 22.19 -1.80
N ALA A 295 -8.92 22.42 -1.96
CA ALA A 295 -8.04 21.49 -2.65
C ALA A 295 -7.71 20.31 -1.74
N GLU A 296 -7.71 19.09 -2.29
CA GLU A 296 -7.30 17.90 -1.55
C GLU A 296 -5.86 17.50 -1.93
N LEU A 297 -5.02 17.23 -0.94
CA LEU A 297 -3.70 16.66 -1.18
C LEU A 297 -3.78 15.13 -1.36
N SER A 298 -2.86 14.56 -2.15
CA SER A 298 -2.67 13.12 -2.17
C SER A 298 -2.26 12.62 -0.78
N VAL A 299 -2.90 11.56 -0.30
CA VAL A 299 -2.65 11.01 1.04
C VAL A 299 -1.19 10.55 1.22
N GLY A 300 -0.54 10.06 0.15
CA GLY A 300 0.87 9.67 0.17
C GLY A 300 1.82 10.82 0.49
N ILE A 301 1.47 12.05 0.08
CA ILE A 301 2.25 13.25 0.45
C ILE A 301 2.17 13.50 1.96
N VAL A 302 0.96 13.42 2.55
CA VAL A 302 0.77 13.61 3.99
C VAL A 302 1.49 12.53 4.79
N VAL A 303 1.40 11.27 4.36
CA VAL A 303 2.14 10.15 4.97
C VAL A 303 3.65 10.40 4.90
N SER A 304 4.15 10.94 3.78
CA SER A 304 5.58 11.25 3.62
C SER A 304 6.02 12.39 4.54
N ILE A 305 5.19 13.44 4.70
CA ILE A 305 5.46 14.55 5.63
C ILE A 305 5.58 14.06 7.07
N ILE A 306 4.78 13.08 7.47
CA ILE A 306 4.85 12.46 8.81
C ILE A 306 6.02 11.47 8.88
N GLY A 307 6.21 10.67 7.82
CA GLY A 307 7.14 9.56 7.77
C GLY A 307 8.60 9.96 7.71
N ILE A 308 8.95 11.01 6.95
CA ILE A 308 10.34 11.45 6.80
C ILE A 308 10.95 11.89 8.15
N PRO A 309 10.32 12.77 8.94
CA PRO A 309 10.84 13.14 10.25
C PRO A 309 10.98 11.94 11.21
N TYR A 310 9.99 11.03 11.18
CA TYR A 310 10.04 9.82 11.97
C TYR A 310 11.21 8.91 11.56
N PHE A 311 11.44 8.73 10.27
CA PHE A 311 12.56 7.96 9.74
C PHE A 311 13.92 8.56 10.12
N LEU A 312 14.06 9.88 9.99
CA LEU A 312 15.27 10.60 10.43
C LEU A 312 15.54 10.43 11.93
N TYR A 313 14.49 10.53 12.75
CA TYR A 313 14.60 10.24 14.20
C TYR A 313 15.13 8.83 14.46
N LEU A 314 14.63 7.81 13.72
CA LEU A 314 15.09 6.43 13.87
C LEU A 314 16.56 6.25 13.47
N LEU A 315 17.01 6.90 12.39
CA LEU A 315 18.40 6.85 11.95
C LEU A 315 19.36 7.45 13.00
N VAL A 316 18.98 8.56 13.62
CA VAL A 316 19.79 9.18 14.68
C VAL A 316 19.85 8.27 15.91
N LYS A 317 18.72 7.70 16.32
CA LYS A 317 18.64 6.81 17.49
C LYS A 317 19.38 5.49 17.28
N ALA A 318 19.47 4.97 16.04
CA ALA A 318 20.20 3.73 15.74
C ALA A 318 21.72 3.89 15.79
N LYS A 319 22.24 5.14 15.81
CA LYS A 319 23.69 5.43 15.89
C LYS A 319 24.19 5.66 17.32
N GLY A 320 23.34 5.81 18.29
CA GLY A 320 23.66 5.93 19.71
C GLY A 320 23.39 4.63 20.46
#